data_cb94ff354bfec4bf9175739fa34ef844
#
_entry.id   cb94ff354bfec4bf9175739fa34ef844
#
_cell.length_a   1.000
_cell.length_b   1.000
_cell.length_c   1.000
_cell.angle_alpha   90.00
_cell.angle_beta   90.00
_cell.angle_gamma   90.00
#
_symmetry.space_group_name_H-M   'P 1'
#
loop_
_entity.id
_entity.type
_entity.pdbx_description
1 polymer ?
#
loop_
_entity_poly.entity_id
_entity_poly.type
_entity_poly.pdbx_seq_one_letter_code
_entity_poly.pdbx_strand_id
1 'polypeptide(L)'
;MELEDYLSQLKSGIDDAFKQAADFSSSIQKKGMEERRALFCPECGTRLPADAHFCMECGCNIAEYMSGNGCNKKHDKAVDGIIWTDTKKLAEKYDEEESHVVGIFEDFIAENNELGVNWVMLDMADRQKELGEATWMDYSEVLQNFMKQNNIPPSSSLALFIVGGYDVIPQPCEENPSGDGTPYDSHVYADFYYCFYGQLNLELLDYTKARCNVARLPLETGSMETSIDGDIVNYFYLSNLVSKHGGINIGRAVMTSNADWIPASREMSRNLPTDLLEDKEGVTLDNMFISPEILAEMDEDIASEYYEALEKANMLVFNLHGSCDPEDSGFYSCDLAFEASMLERSFAKIFNTVACWGARYINYARDESMLLSAIYEHEVLLYSGACVPALGKCGNFNLDDTWRIQPAAYSETFMARFSEYECLGTMSAGEAFLKAKCDYYNSSRKVEEDDLILATVLMFNLYGNPLMRTKPDIERLSDIQPDDGTKFRRIPFRHTKREVVMDFRKGGMKKDCLTDSIRMAVDQNLKAIHETITENLYKVLGLKPRELKTVEKFMTKDIKGVPQKGYLYNYERQLGPIKTRIRVKVDPKGRLIDAIQTK
;
A
#
# COMPACT_ATOMS: atom_id res chain seq x y z
N MET A 1 -41.16 47.59 -3.19
CA MET A 1 -39.86 47.21 -2.67
C MET A 1 -38.94 47.19 -3.87
N GLU A 2 -38.07 48.15 -3.95
CA GLU A 2 -37.16 48.30 -5.09
C GLU A 2 -36.06 47.22 -5.01
N LEU A 3 -35.48 46.84 -6.13
CA LEU A 3 -34.46 45.78 -6.23
C LEU A 3 -33.28 46.03 -5.28
N GLU A 4 -32.94 47.30 -5.05
CA GLU A 4 -31.89 47.73 -4.13
C GLU A 4 -32.20 47.37 -2.65
N ASP A 5 -33.46 47.54 -2.22
CA ASP A 5 -33.89 47.16 -0.86
C ASP A 5 -33.81 45.63 -0.65
N TYR A 6 -34.15 44.85 -1.67
CA TYR A 6 -34.06 43.40 -1.63
C TYR A 6 -32.61 42.92 -1.58
N LEU A 7 -31.72 43.50 -2.39
CA LEU A 7 -30.30 43.18 -2.40
C LEU A 7 -29.61 43.59 -1.10
N SER A 8 -30.03 44.71 -0.47
CA SER A 8 -29.51 45.14 0.82
C SER A 8 -29.90 44.18 1.94
N GLN A 9 -31.16 43.68 1.94
CA GLN A 9 -31.62 42.67 2.93
C GLN A 9 -30.95 41.34 2.74
N LEU A 10 -30.72 40.90 1.50
CA LEU A 10 -29.97 39.68 1.20
C LEU A 10 -28.52 39.78 1.67
N LYS A 11 -27.85 40.89 1.44
CA LYS A 11 -26.48 41.13 1.90
C LYS A 11 -26.36 41.11 3.42
N SER A 12 -27.30 41.76 4.13
CA SER A 12 -27.36 41.75 5.60
C SER A 12 -27.59 40.33 6.14
N GLY A 13 -28.49 39.56 5.48
CA GLY A 13 -28.75 38.17 5.90
C GLY A 13 -27.55 37.24 5.69
N ILE A 14 -26.77 37.45 4.62
CA ILE A 14 -25.54 36.70 4.36
C ILE A 14 -24.46 37.06 5.38
N ASP A 15 -24.25 38.33 5.67
CA ASP A 15 -23.27 38.81 6.67
C ASP A 15 -23.59 38.28 8.08
N ASP A 16 -24.87 38.24 8.46
CA ASP A 16 -25.30 37.65 9.74
C ASP A 16 -25.12 36.14 9.79
N ALA A 17 -25.35 35.43 8.68
CA ALA A 17 -25.09 33.98 8.60
C ALA A 17 -23.60 33.66 8.70
N PHE A 18 -22.71 34.42 8.07
CA PHE A 18 -21.27 34.29 8.19
C PHE A 18 -20.78 34.56 9.60
N LYS A 19 -21.34 35.55 10.27
CA LYS A 19 -21.00 35.86 11.67
C LYS A 19 -21.43 34.75 12.62
N GLN A 20 -22.63 34.20 12.45
CA GLN A 20 -23.12 33.05 13.24
C GLN A 20 -22.28 31.79 13.00
N ALA A 21 -21.86 31.54 11.74
CA ALA A 21 -20.99 30.41 11.41
C ALA A 21 -19.59 30.58 12.04
N ALA A 22 -19.03 31.80 12.04
CA ALA A 22 -17.75 32.08 12.69
C ALA A 22 -17.81 31.93 14.22
N ASP A 23 -18.88 32.39 14.85
CA ASP A 23 -19.13 32.28 16.30
C ASP A 23 -19.35 30.79 16.70
N PHE A 24 -20.06 30.03 15.86
CA PHE A 24 -20.26 28.59 16.05
C PHE A 24 -18.94 27.81 15.90
N SER A 25 -18.15 28.11 14.86
CA SER A 25 -16.82 27.51 14.63
C SER A 25 -15.87 27.78 15.80
N SER A 26 -15.84 29.03 16.30
CA SER A 26 -15.01 29.40 17.47
C SER A 26 -15.49 28.74 18.77
N SER A 27 -16.78 28.50 18.93
CA SER A 27 -17.36 27.79 20.07
C SER A 27 -17.05 26.29 20.05
N ILE A 28 -17.05 25.66 18.84
CA ILE A 28 -16.65 24.25 18.65
C ILE A 28 -15.15 24.09 18.90
N GLN A 29 -14.31 25.01 18.40
CA GLN A 29 -12.87 24.97 18.65
C GLN A 29 -12.54 25.10 20.14
N LYS A 30 -13.21 26.02 20.88
CA LYS A 30 -13.04 26.14 22.32
C LYS A 30 -13.49 24.90 23.08
N LYS A 31 -14.67 24.36 22.76
CA LYS A 31 -15.19 23.13 23.38
C LYS A 31 -14.33 21.90 23.06
N GLY A 32 -13.89 21.77 21.81
CA GLY A 32 -12.99 20.67 21.39
C GLY A 32 -11.60 20.74 22.02
N MET A 33 -11.08 21.94 22.33
CA MET A 33 -9.81 22.11 23.03
C MET A 33 -9.94 21.83 24.55
N GLU A 34 -11.05 22.17 25.19
CA GLU A 34 -11.27 21.86 26.59
C GLU A 34 -11.53 20.35 26.83
N GLU A 35 -12.28 19.69 25.95
CA GLU A 35 -12.51 18.24 26.04
C GLU A 35 -11.28 17.40 25.70
N ARG A 36 -10.39 17.86 24.81
CA ARG A 36 -9.15 17.12 24.48
C ARG A 36 -8.08 17.19 25.56
N ARG A 37 -8.07 18.22 26.41
CA ARG A 37 -7.07 18.36 27.50
C ARG A 37 -7.25 17.37 28.64
N ALA A 38 -8.42 16.74 28.78
CA ALA A 38 -8.77 15.89 29.92
C ALA A 38 -8.79 14.38 29.57
N LEU A 39 -8.49 13.97 28.34
CA LEU A 39 -8.78 12.60 27.87
C LEU A 39 -7.61 11.64 27.85
N PHE A 40 -6.36 12.12 27.80
CA PHE A 40 -5.20 11.24 27.67
C PHE A 40 -3.99 11.76 28.46
N CYS A 41 -3.24 10.83 29.06
CA CYS A 41 -1.99 11.14 29.72
C CYS A 41 -0.95 11.65 28.69
N PRO A 42 -0.30 12.81 28.95
CA PRO A 42 0.70 13.35 28.04
C PRO A 42 1.97 12.49 27.95
N GLU A 43 2.25 11.65 28.96
CA GLU A 43 3.46 10.82 28.97
C GLU A 43 3.27 9.41 28.41
N CYS A 44 2.13 8.76 28.67
CA CYS A 44 1.94 7.37 28.25
C CYS A 44 0.74 7.15 27.32
N GLY A 45 -0.01 8.19 26.97
CA GLY A 45 -1.18 8.11 26.11
C GLY A 45 -2.41 7.41 26.73
N THR A 46 -2.36 6.99 27.99
CA THR A 46 -3.49 6.34 28.67
C THR A 46 -4.67 7.29 28.80
N ARG A 47 -5.85 6.82 28.48
CA ARG A 47 -7.08 7.59 28.65
C ARG A 47 -7.35 7.86 30.14
N LEU A 48 -7.56 9.13 30.48
CA LEU A 48 -7.75 9.59 31.83
C LEU A 48 -9.20 10.00 32.08
N PRO A 49 -9.70 9.82 33.31
CA PRO A 49 -10.92 10.50 33.79
C PRO A 49 -10.77 12.02 33.68
N ALA A 50 -11.87 12.73 33.48
CA ALA A 50 -11.85 14.18 33.28
C ALA A 50 -11.29 14.97 34.50
N ASP A 51 -11.27 14.35 35.66
CA ASP A 51 -10.81 14.89 36.97
C ASP A 51 -9.50 14.25 37.44
N ALA A 52 -8.77 13.55 36.58
CA ALA A 52 -7.53 12.87 36.96
C ALA A 52 -6.44 13.88 37.33
N HIS A 53 -5.91 13.78 38.54
CA HIS A 53 -4.74 14.52 38.99
C HIS A 53 -3.44 13.81 38.70
N PHE A 54 -3.46 12.48 38.54
CA PHE A 54 -2.33 11.64 38.22
C PHE A 54 -2.74 10.55 37.24
N CYS A 55 -1.82 10.15 36.37
CA CYS A 55 -2.01 8.97 35.53
C CYS A 55 -1.76 7.70 36.36
N MET A 56 -2.73 6.80 36.40
CA MET A 56 -2.63 5.55 37.17
C MET A 56 -1.64 4.55 36.53
N GLU A 57 -1.30 4.69 35.26
CA GLU A 57 -0.40 3.77 34.55
C GLU A 57 1.07 4.18 34.64
N CYS A 58 1.39 5.49 34.55
CA CYS A 58 2.79 5.95 34.55
C CYS A 58 3.13 6.92 35.70
N GLY A 59 2.16 7.29 36.57
CA GLY A 59 2.38 8.19 37.67
C GLY A 59 2.52 9.68 37.28
N CYS A 60 2.34 10.06 36.03
CA CYS A 60 2.44 11.45 35.57
C CYS A 60 1.46 12.35 36.32
N ASN A 61 1.94 13.48 36.85
CA ASN A 61 1.13 14.49 37.57
C ASN A 61 0.40 15.39 36.56
N ILE A 62 -0.85 15.09 36.31
CA ILE A 62 -1.68 15.80 35.34
C ILE A 62 -2.03 17.22 35.82
N ALA A 63 -2.21 17.40 37.11
CA ALA A 63 -2.51 18.73 37.68
C ALA A 63 -1.35 19.72 37.51
N GLU A 64 -0.12 19.25 37.63
CA GLU A 64 1.11 20.04 37.44
C GLU A 64 1.30 20.39 35.96
N TYR A 65 1.02 19.44 35.07
CA TYR A 65 1.03 19.64 33.64
C TYR A 65 -0.03 20.66 33.21
N MET A 66 -1.24 20.59 33.74
CA MET A 66 -2.36 21.49 33.42
C MET A 66 -2.18 22.90 34.03
N SER A 67 -1.44 23.05 35.14
CA SER A 67 -1.22 24.36 35.78
C SER A 67 -0.16 25.23 35.10
N GLY A 68 0.51 24.74 34.08
CA GLY A 68 1.56 25.46 33.34
C GLY A 68 2.87 25.67 34.13
N ASN A 69 2.97 25.11 35.37
CA ASN A 69 4.15 25.20 36.21
C ASN A 69 5.12 24.03 36.05
N GLY A 70 4.80 23.08 35.21
CA GLY A 70 5.66 21.98 34.82
C GLY A 70 6.76 22.45 33.89
N CYS A 71 7.94 22.57 34.42
CA CYS A 71 9.23 22.67 33.76
C CYS A 71 9.31 23.66 32.57
N ASN A 72 10.04 24.75 32.75
CA ASN A 72 10.55 25.64 31.70
C ASN A 72 11.54 24.91 30.77
N LYS A 73 11.14 23.80 30.17
CA LYS A 73 11.71 23.33 28.92
C LYS A 73 10.99 24.10 27.81
N LYS A 74 11.74 24.79 26.97
CA LYS A 74 11.27 25.28 25.68
C LYS A 74 10.23 24.27 25.18
N HIS A 75 9.03 24.73 24.83
CA HIS A 75 8.08 23.89 24.11
C HIS A 75 8.76 23.49 22.81
N ASP A 76 9.50 22.39 22.85
CA ASP A 76 10.00 21.78 21.64
C ASP A 76 8.76 21.39 20.84
N LYS A 77 8.68 21.92 19.64
CA LYS A 77 7.61 21.65 18.69
C LYS A 77 7.48 20.11 18.60
N ALA A 78 6.28 19.57 18.64
CA ALA A 78 6.08 18.12 18.50
C ALA A 78 6.81 17.62 17.24
N VAL A 79 7.45 16.47 17.32
CA VAL A 79 8.13 15.85 16.19
C VAL A 79 7.06 15.31 15.24
N ASP A 80 7.08 15.74 13.99
CA ASP A 80 6.17 15.29 12.94
C ASP A 80 6.70 14.05 12.23
N GLY A 81 8.04 13.91 12.16
CA GLY A 81 8.65 12.76 11.51
C GLY A 81 10.10 12.48 11.92
N ILE A 82 10.49 11.24 11.68
CA ILE A 82 11.87 10.75 11.86
C ILE A 82 12.42 10.41 10.49
N ILE A 83 13.52 11.04 10.08
CA ILE A 83 14.32 10.60 8.94
C ILE A 83 15.27 9.52 9.45
N TRP A 84 15.24 8.37 8.82
CA TRP A 84 16.07 7.23 9.21
C TRP A 84 16.99 6.80 8.08
N THR A 85 18.28 6.93 8.31
CA THR A 85 19.30 6.64 7.30
C THR A 85 20.61 6.18 7.96
N ASP A 86 21.62 5.92 7.14
CA ASP A 86 23.02 5.70 7.52
C ASP A 86 23.89 6.56 6.59
N THR A 87 24.27 7.74 7.07
CA THR A 87 25.01 8.73 6.26
C THR A 87 26.34 8.22 5.79
N LYS A 88 26.99 7.36 6.58
CA LYS A 88 28.27 6.75 6.21
C LYS A 88 28.10 5.77 5.05
N LYS A 89 27.09 4.91 5.11
CA LYS A 89 26.80 3.99 4.00
C LYS A 89 26.37 4.73 2.74
N LEU A 90 25.64 5.84 2.88
CA LEU A 90 25.30 6.70 1.74
C LEU A 90 26.56 7.34 1.15
N ALA A 91 27.45 7.86 1.97
CA ALA A 91 28.72 8.44 1.54
C ALA A 91 29.58 7.41 0.77
N GLU A 92 29.72 6.18 1.32
CA GLU A 92 30.41 5.08 0.66
C GLU A 92 29.73 4.69 -0.69
N LYS A 93 28.39 4.76 -0.74
CA LYS A 93 27.59 4.38 -1.90
C LYS A 93 27.74 5.34 -3.08
N TYR A 94 27.85 6.64 -2.80
CA TYR A 94 27.99 7.71 -3.79
C TYR A 94 29.43 8.19 -4.00
N ASP A 95 30.40 7.60 -3.31
CA ASP A 95 31.80 8.05 -3.28
C ASP A 95 31.94 9.53 -2.87
N GLU A 96 31.22 9.91 -1.80
CA GLU A 96 31.14 11.27 -1.26
C GLU A 96 31.73 11.35 0.17
N GLU A 97 32.00 12.56 0.64
CA GLU A 97 32.35 12.78 2.04
C GLU A 97 31.11 12.71 2.95
N GLU A 98 31.20 12.00 4.07
CA GLU A 98 30.10 11.85 5.03
C GLU A 98 29.57 13.21 5.51
N SER A 99 30.46 14.22 5.69
CA SER A 99 30.07 15.58 6.08
C SER A 99 29.16 16.25 5.03
N HIS A 100 29.36 15.98 3.75
CA HIS A 100 28.50 16.48 2.67
C HIS A 100 27.13 15.83 2.75
N VAL A 101 27.08 14.50 2.92
CA VAL A 101 25.82 13.75 3.07
C VAL A 101 25.03 14.23 4.28
N VAL A 102 25.67 14.43 5.44
CA VAL A 102 25.03 14.99 6.64
C VAL A 102 24.43 16.36 6.34
N GLY A 103 25.18 17.24 5.65
CA GLY A 103 24.70 18.57 5.27
C GLY A 103 23.40 18.54 4.44
N ILE A 104 23.27 17.59 3.51
CA ILE A 104 22.05 17.42 2.70
C ILE A 104 20.80 17.20 3.60
N PHE A 105 20.92 16.36 4.62
CA PHE A 105 19.82 16.09 5.55
C PHE A 105 19.54 17.28 6.47
N GLU A 106 20.59 17.97 6.94
CA GLU A 106 20.44 19.17 7.76
C GLU A 106 19.72 20.28 7.00
N ASP A 107 20.05 20.49 5.72
CA ASP A 107 19.38 21.47 4.85
C ASP A 107 17.91 21.08 4.63
N PHE A 108 17.60 19.82 4.33
CA PHE A 108 16.23 19.34 4.20
C PHE A 108 15.42 19.57 5.48
N ILE A 109 15.99 19.26 6.65
CA ILE A 109 15.34 19.50 7.95
C ILE A 109 15.11 20.98 8.19
N ALA A 110 16.10 21.83 7.89
CA ALA A 110 16.01 23.27 8.07
C ALA A 110 14.90 23.88 7.20
N GLU A 111 14.82 23.51 5.91
CA GLU A 111 13.77 23.96 5.01
C GLU A 111 12.36 23.51 5.46
N ASN A 112 12.23 22.27 5.94
CA ASN A 112 10.97 21.77 6.48
C ASN A 112 10.55 22.48 7.76
N ASN A 113 11.50 22.85 8.63
CA ASN A 113 11.22 23.67 9.81
C ASN A 113 10.62 25.03 9.46
N GLU A 114 11.08 25.66 8.37
CA GLU A 114 10.49 26.88 7.85
C GLU A 114 9.03 26.69 7.37
N LEU A 115 8.73 25.49 6.82
CA LEU A 115 7.37 25.10 6.43
C LEU A 115 6.48 24.69 7.62
N GLY A 116 7.06 24.65 8.80
CA GLY A 116 6.34 24.30 10.00
C GLY A 116 6.34 22.80 10.32
N VAL A 117 7.08 21.98 9.60
CA VAL A 117 7.22 20.52 9.79
C VAL A 117 8.51 20.24 10.56
N ASN A 118 8.40 19.53 11.67
CA ASN A 118 9.53 19.24 12.57
C ASN A 118 10.04 17.81 12.35
N TRP A 119 11.11 17.67 11.59
CA TRP A 119 11.84 16.42 11.41
C TRP A 119 12.98 16.28 12.40
N VAL A 120 13.23 15.06 12.85
CA VAL A 120 14.46 14.67 13.55
C VAL A 120 15.16 13.55 12.79
N MET A 121 16.48 13.48 12.87
CA MET A 121 17.25 12.47 12.17
C MET A 121 17.71 11.37 13.12
N LEU A 122 17.49 10.12 12.73
CA LEU A 122 18.11 8.93 13.30
C LEU A 122 19.15 8.43 12.30
N ASP A 123 20.41 8.79 12.54
CA ASP A 123 21.54 8.33 11.76
C ASP A 123 22.14 7.05 12.36
N MET A 124 22.26 6.01 11.53
CA MET A 124 22.85 4.73 11.94
C MET A 124 24.37 4.73 11.90
N ALA A 125 25.03 5.70 11.24
CA ALA A 125 26.48 5.84 11.22
C ALA A 125 27.07 5.87 12.64
N ASP A 126 26.42 6.58 13.55
CA ASP A 126 26.83 6.71 14.96
C ASP A 126 26.39 5.52 15.83
N ARG A 127 25.49 4.65 15.34
CA ARG A 127 24.82 3.62 16.12
C ARG A 127 25.18 2.19 15.73
N GLN A 128 26.14 2.00 14.83
CA GLN A 128 26.59 0.67 14.38
C GLN A 128 27.00 -0.25 15.55
N LYS A 129 27.45 0.31 16.66
CA LYS A 129 27.84 -0.46 17.88
C LYS A 129 26.63 -0.97 18.67
N GLU A 130 25.44 -0.44 18.43
CA GLU A 130 24.19 -0.86 19.07
C GLU A 130 23.59 -2.09 18.37
N LEU A 131 24.05 -2.39 17.14
CA LEU A 131 23.59 -3.51 16.35
C LEU A 131 24.27 -4.81 16.78
N GLY A 132 23.49 -5.82 17.11
CA GLY A 132 23.97 -7.17 17.40
C GLY A 132 24.32 -7.93 16.11
N GLU A 133 23.44 -8.84 15.68
CA GLU A 133 23.58 -9.57 14.41
C GLU A 133 23.16 -8.75 13.18
N ALA A 134 22.84 -7.47 13.37
CA ALA A 134 22.39 -6.51 12.37
C ALA A 134 21.13 -6.97 11.59
N THR A 135 20.24 -7.65 12.26
CA THR A 135 18.92 -8.00 11.71
C THR A 135 18.00 -6.77 11.69
N TRP A 136 16.94 -6.81 10.89
CA TRP A 136 15.95 -5.73 10.90
C TRP A 136 15.29 -5.54 12.29
N MET A 137 15.25 -6.57 13.14
CA MET A 137 14.75 -6.48 14.52
C MET A 137 15.66 -5.62 15.39
N ASP A 138 17.00 -5.75 15.26
CA ASP A 138 17.97 -4.90 15.96
C ASP A 138 17.77 -3.43 15.56
N TYR A 139 17.59 -3.17 14.27
CA TYR A 139 17.26 -1.83 13.77
C TYR A 139 15.93 -1.31 14.35
N SER A 140 14.91 -2.15 14.45
CA SER A 140 13.62 -1.78 15.09
C SER A 140 13.79 -1.43 16.56
N GLU A 141 14.70 -2.11 17.29
CA GLU A 141 15.03 -1.79 18.68
C GLU A 141 15.77 -0.46 18.79
N VAL A 142 16.73 -0.20 17.91
CA VAL A 142 17.44 1.11 17.86
C VAL A 142 16.44 2.24 17.64
N LEU A 143 15.50 2.10 16.71
CA LEU A 143 14.43 3.08 16.49
C LEU A 143 13.60 3.30 17.76
N GLN A 144 13.21 2.23 18.46
CA GLN A 144 12.45 2.34 19.70
C GLN A 144 13.22 3.07 20.81
N ASN A 145 14.51 2.76 20.94
CA ASN A 145 15.37 3.39 21.93
C ASN A 145 15.60 4.87 21.59
N PHE A 146 15.77 5.22 20.31
CA PHE A 146 15.86 6.60 19.86
C PHE A 146 14.61 7.40 20.20
N MET A 147 13.42 6.86 19.91
CA MET A 147 12.15 7.51 20.25
C MET A 147 12.03 7.76 21.77
N LYS A 148 12.38 6.76 22.61
CA LYS A 148 12.38 6.90 24.06
C LYS A 148 13.36 7.97 24.56
N GLN A 149 14.61 7.96 24.05
CA GLN A 149 15.66 8.91 24.43
C GLN A 149 15.30 10.35 24.09
N ASN A 150 14.58 10.56 23.00
CA ASN A 150 14.17 11.87 22.51
C ASN A 150 12.74 12.27 22.94
N ASN A 151 12.09 11.47 23.79
CA ASN A 151 10.72 11.69 24.25
C ASN A 151 9.71 11.85 23.07
N ILE A 152 9.90 11.06 22.00
CA ILE A 152 8.98 11.04 20.85
C ILE A 152 7.88 10.03 21.13
N PRO A 153 6.62 10.46 21.33
CA PRO A 153 5.53 9.55 21.62
C PRO A 153 5.14 8.75 20.38
N PRO A 154 4.81 7.45 20.52
CA PRO A 154 4.25 6.67 19.43
C PRO A 154 2.94 7.28 18.92
N SER A 155 2.79 7.37 17.61
CA SER A 155 1.57 7.86 16.96
C SER A 155 1.49 7.37 15.52
N SER A 156 0.30 6.98 15.08
CA SER A 156 0.05 6.66 13.67
C SER A 156 0.27 7.83 12.71
N SER A 157 0.25 9.07 13.23
CA SER A 157 0.56 10.28 12.45
C SER A 157 2.04 10.64 12.46
N LEU A 158 2.87 10.02 13.32
CA LEU A 158 4.32 10.18 13.28
C LEU A 158 4.86 9.50 12.01
N ALA A 159 5.56 10.25 11.18
CA ALA A 159 6.14 9.72 9.96
C ALA A 159 7.52 9.11 10.22
N LEU A 160 7.76 7.93 9.66
CA LEU A 160 9.09 7.33 9.54
C LEU A 160 9.51 7.35 8.08
N PHE A 161 10.43 8.23 7.73
CA PHE A 161 10.97 8.36 6.39
C PHE A 161 12.32 7.66 6.30
N ILE A 162 12.34 6.45 5.75
CA ILE A 162 13.56 5.70 5.54
C ILE A 162 14.20 6.21 4.25
N VAL A 163 15.42 6.73 4.33
CA VAL A 163 16.20 7.17 3.15
C VAL A 163 17.35 6.21 2.93
N GLY A 164 17.25 5.46 1.84
CA GLY A 164 18.24 4.45 1.48
C GLY A 164 17.62 3.13 1.04
N GLY A 165 18.40 2.35 0.29
CA GLY A 165 18.04 1.01 -0.14
C GLY A 165 18.08 -0.01 0.99
N TYR A 166 17.86 -1.27 0.64
CA TYR A 166 17.92 -2.41 1.55
C TYR A 166 19.29 -2.53 2.26
N ASP A 167 20.35 -2.19 1.56
CA ASP A 167 21.74 -2.24 2.05
C ASP A 167 22.11 -1.09 3.00
N VAL A 168 21.35 0.01 2.99
CA VAL A 168 21.51 1.16 3.91
C VAL A 168 20.74 0.90 5.20
N ILE A 169 19.43 0.77 5.11
CA ILE A 169 18.53 0.40 6.22
C ILE A 169 17.79 -0.87 5.81
N PRO A 170 17.96 -2.00 6.51
CA PRO A 170 17.30 -3.25 6.15
C PRO A 170 15.79 -3.10 6.00
N GLN A 171 15.23 -3.75 5.01
CA GLN A 171 13.79 -3.91 4.90
C GLN A 171 13.41 -5.25 5.54
N PRO A 172 12.44 -5.30 6.47
CA PRO A 172 11.99 -6.55 7.06
C PRO A 172 11.63 -7.56 5.99
N CYS A 173 12.26 -8.76 6.08
CA CYS A 173 12.09 -9.84 5.12
C CYS A 173 11.60 -11.07 5.88
N GLU A 174 10.34 -11.45 5.65
CA GLU A 174 9.65 -12.50 6.37
C GLU A 174 9.06 -13.53 5.41
N GLU A 175 8.71 -14.71 5.93
CA GLU A 175 8.03 -15.72 5.13
C GLU A 175 6.72 -15.17 4.56
N ASN A 176 6.50 -15.37 3.25
CA ASN A 176 5.30 -14.90 2.58
C ASN A 176 4.09 -15.78 3.00
N PRO A 177 3.07 -15.22 3.67
CA PRO A 177 1.92 -16.00 4.12
C PRO A 177 1.13 -16.68 2.99
N SER A 178 1.17 -16.13 1.78
CA SER A 178 0.55 -16.75 0.60
C SER A 178 1.41 -17.84 -0.02
N GLY A 179 2.65 -18.01 0.48
CA GLY A 179 3.72 -18.78 -0.13
C GLY A 179 3.30 -20.15 -0.58
N ASP A 180 3.64 -20.48 -1.81
CA ASP A 180 3.51 -21.81 -2.42
C ASP A 180 4.84 -22.54 -2.52
N GLY A 181 5.86 -22.05 -1.80
CA GLY A 181 7.17 -22.67 -1.68
C GLY A 181 8.08 -22.50 -2.89
N THR A 182 7.81 -21.54 -3.77
CA THR A 182 8.77 -21.20 -4.83
C THR A 182 9.81 -20.18 -4.34
N PRO A 183 11.07 -20.25 -4.82
CA PRO A 183 12.14 -19.38 -4.34
C PRO A 183 11.87 -17.87 -4.52
N TYR A 184 11.07 -17.50 -5.52
CA TYR A 184 10.79 -16.09 -5.85
C TYR A 184 9.72 -15.45 -4.97
N ASP A 185 8.89 -16.26 -4.28
CA ASP A 185 7.74 -15.78 -3.50
C ASP A 185 7.80 -16.26 -2.05
N SER A 186 8.88 -16.93 -1.66
CA SER A 186 9.00 -17.49 -0.31
C SER A 186 9.07 -16.41 0.77
N HIS A 187 9.50 -15.21 0.42
CA HIS A 187 9.66 -14.10 1.35
C HIS A 187 9.02 -12.83 0.81
N VAL A 188 8.57 -11.97 1.72
CA VAL A 188 8.01 -10.65 1.43
C VAL A 188 8.82 -9.59 2.17
N TYR A 189 9.11 -8.49 1.49
CA TYR A 189 9.81 -7.33 2.05
C TYR A 189 8.78 -6.27 2.46
N ALA A 190 8.68 -5.98 3.77
CA ALA A 190 7.60 -5.15 4.28
C ALA A 190 8.07 -4.17 5.36
N ASP A 191 8.24 -2.90 5.00
CA ASP A 191 8.51 -1.84 5.98
C ASP A 191 7.39 -1.70 7.03
N PHE A 192 6.21 -2.24 6.75
CA PHE A 192 5.05 -2.26 7.64
C PHE A 192 5.33 -2.82 9.05
N TYR A 193 6.28 -3.75 9.19
CA TYR A 193 6.68 -4.27 10.50
C TYR A 193 7.27 -3.19 11.40
N TYR A 194 7.90 -2.17 10.85
CA TYR A 194 8.41 -1.04 11.61
C TYR A 194 7.30 -0.19 12.25
N CYS A 195 6.06 -0.26 11.75
CA CYS A 195 4.94 0.45 12.35
C CYS A 195 4.48 -0.15 13.69
N PHE A 196 4.79 -1.41 13.99
CA PHE A 196 4.25 -2.15 15.14
C PHE A 196 5.32 -2.84 16.01
N TYR A 197 6.48 -2.23 16.17
CA TYR A 197 7.58 -2.79 16.99
C TYR A 197 8.01 -4.21 16.55
N GLY A 198 7.88 -4.54 15.27
CA GLY A 198 8.19 -5.86 14.74
C GLY A 198 7.14 -6.94 15.04
N GLN A 199 6.04 -6.61 15.71
CA GLN A 199 4.99 -7.57 16.06
C GLN A 199 3.62 -7.12 15.57
N LEU A 200 2.98 -7.95 14.75
CA LEU A 200 1.64 -7.70 14.26
C LEU A 200 0.62 -8.45 15.11
N ASN A 201 -0.40 -7.76 15.60
CA ASN A 201 -1.53 -8.41 16.23
C ASN A 201 -2.49 -8.93 15.17
N LEU A 202 -2.34 -10.20 14.79
CA LEU A 202 -3.13 -10.83 13.74
C LEU A 202 -4.62 -11.03 14.07
N GLU A 203 -5.06 -10.76 15.31
CA GLU A 203 -6.49 -10.73 15.65
C GLU A 203 -7.14 -9.40 15.26
N LEU A 204 -6.38 -8.31 15.32
CA LEU A 204 -6.82 -6.96 14.96
C LEU A 204 -5.59 -6.09 14.68
N LEU A 205 -5.44 -5.61 13.47
CA LEU A 205 -4.47 -4.56 13.14
C LEU A 205 -5.09 -3.20 13.49
N ASP A 206 -4.78 -2.73 14.68
CA ASP A 206 -5.31 -1.47 15.21
C ASP A 206 -4.41 -0.31 14.78
N TYR A 207 -4.86 0.47 13.82
CA TYR A 207 -4.18 1.68 13.32
C TYR A 207 -3.78 2.63 14.47
N THR A 208 -4.62 2.76 15.53
CA THR A 208 -4.32 3.65 16.67
C THR A 208 -3.20 3.13 17.58
N LYS A 209 -2.76 1.89 17.39
CA LYS A 209 -1.66 1.27 18.13
C LYS A 209 -0.34 1.28 17.37
N ALA A 210 -0.34 1.80 16.16
CA ALA A 210 0.90 1.98 15.40
C ALA A 210 1.78 3.04 16.10
N ARG A 211 3.09 2.79 16.11
CA ARG A 211 4.07 3.75 16.62
C ARG A 211 4.43 4.86 15.63
N CYS A 212 4.27 4.57 14.35
CA CYS A 212 4.51 5.49 13.24
C CYS A 212 3.81 4.96 12.00
N ASN A 213 3.68 5.79 10.98
CA ASN A 213 3.53 5.36 9.59
C ASN A 213 4.89 5.35 8.90
N VAL A 214 5.06 4.62 7.81
CA VAL A 214 6.34 4.41 7.17
C VAL A 214 6.27 4.54 5.66
N ALA A 215 7.27 5.19 5.08
CA ALA A 215 7.60 5.10 3.67
C ALA A 215 9.12 5.16 3.46
N ARG A 216 9.58 4.69 2.31
CA ARG A 216 11.00 4.59 1.97
C ARG A 216 11.31 5.39 0.70
N LEU A 217 12.40 6.13 0.71
CA LEU A 217 13.06 6.55 -0.53
C LEU A 217 14.09 5.46 -0.89
N PRO A 218 13.76 4.56 -1.83
CA PRO A 218 14.60 3.41 -2.15
C PRO A 218 15.83 3.84 -2.94
N LEU A 219 16.93 3.13 -2.82
CA LEU A 219 18.10 3.28 -3.68
C LEU A 219 18.48 1.93 -4.26
N GLU A 220 19.15 1.93 -5.38
CA GLU A 220 19.76 0.74 -5.97
C GLU A 220 20.69 0.05 -4.97
N THR A 221 20.85 -1.26 -5.08
CA THR A 221 21.79 -2.00 -4.24
C THR A 221 23.22 -1.83 -4.75
N GLY A 222 24.19 -1.63 -3.84
CA GLY A 222 25.59 -1.42 -4.21
C GLY A 222 25.96 0.04 -4.45
N SER A 223 27.05 0.28 -5.18
CA SER A 223 27.53 1.62 -5.51
C SER A 223 26.65 2.28 -6.56
N MET A 224 26.42 3.59 -6.41
CA MET A 224 25.64 4.38 -7.36
C MET A 224 26.52 4.86 -8.52
N GLU A 225 25.98 4.83 -9.73
CA GLU A 225 26.61 5.45 -10.90
C GLU A 225 26.20 6.92 -11.08
N THR A 226 25.16 7.35 -10.36
CA THR A 226 24.60 8.71 -10.35
C THR A 226 25.15 9.52 -9.17
N SER A 227 24.91 10.83 -9.18
CA SER A 227 25.30 11.70 -8.06
C SER A 227 24.20 11.75 -6.98
N ILE A 228 24.61 11.94 -5.73
CA ILE A 228 23.67 12.15 -4.62
C ILE A 228 22.80 13.39 -4.84
N ASP A 229 23.33 14.41 -5.53
CA ASP A 229 22.57 15.62 -5.90
C ASP A 229 21.45 15.32 -6.88
N GLY A 230 21.71 14.48 -7.89
CA GLY A 230 20.70 14.05 -8.87
C GLY A 230 19.59 13.21 -8.26
N ASP A 231 19.91 12.46 -7.23
CA ASP A 231 18.96 11.53 -6.60
C ASP A 231 18.30 12.14 -5.35
N ILE A 232 19.02 12.21 -4.23
CA ILE A 232 18.45 12.59 -2.92
C ILE A 232 18.14 14.07 -2.85
N VAL A 233 19.07 14.94 -3.28
CA VAL A 233 18.87 16.39 -3.20
C VAL A 233 17.74 16.84 -4.11
N ASN A 234 17.69 16.33 -5.35
CA ASN A 234 16.61 16.64 -6.28
C ASN A 234 15.25 16.17 -5.74
N TYR A 235 15.18 14.93 -5.21
CA TYR A 235 13.96 14.43 -4.58
C TYR A 235 13.51 15.32 -3.41
N PHE A 236 14.42 15.70 -2.51
CA PHE A 236 14.12 16.58 -1.37
C PHE A 236 13.62 17.95 -1.82
N TYR A 237 14.28 18.54 -2.83
CA TYR A 237 13.88 19.81 -3.41
C TYR A 237 12.45 19.76 -3.97
N LEU A 238 12.13 18.76 -4.77
CA LEU A 238 10.78 18.58 -5.35
C LEU A 238 9.73 18.32 -4.28
N SER A 239 10.05 17.49 -3.28
CA SER A 239 9.21 17.23 -2.12
C SER A 239 8.87 18.51 -1.36
N ASN A 240 9.87 19.35 -1.08
CA ASN A 240 9.69 20.63 -0.41
C ASN A 240 8.90 21.63 -1.27
N LEU A 241 9.16 21.66 -2.57
CA LEU A 241 8.43 22.51 -3.50
C LEU A 241 6.94 22.21 -3.49
N VAL A 242 6.56 20.93 -3.58
CA VAL A 242 5.17 20.48 -3.51
C VAL A 242 4.55 20.77 -2.15
N SER A 243 5.28 20.57 -1.06
CA SER A 243 4.81 20.87 0.29
C SER A 243 4.55 22.36 0.50
N LYS A 244 5.38 23.24 -0.04
CA LYS A 244 5.18 24.70 -0.07
C LYS A 244 3.87 25.11 -0.76
N HIS A 245 3.43 24.32 -1.75
CA HIS A 245 2.18 24.56 -2.48
C HIS A 245 0.97 23.84 -1.86
N GLY A 246 1.12 23.21 -0.69
CA GLY A 246 0.05 22.57 0.06
C GLY A 246 -0.24 21.12 -0.34
N GLY A 247 0.64 20.49 -1.11
CA GLY A 247 0.55 19.08 -1.49
C GLY A 247 0.47 18.84 -3.00
N ILE A 248 0.45 17.58 -3.38
CA ILE A 248 0.32 17.12 -4.78
C ILE A 248 -1.12 17.37 -5.24
N ASN A 249 -1.28 18.12 -6.31
CA ASN A 249 -2.59 18.27 -6.94
C ASN A 249 -2.98 16.96 -7.62
N ILE A 250 -4.16 16.43 -7.31
CA ILE A 250 -4.71 15.20 -7.90
C ILE A 250 -6.00 15.48 -8.71
N GLY A 251 -6.10 16.64 -9.31
CA GLY A 251 -7.26 17.00 -10.15
C GLY A 251 -7.50 16.04 -11.34
N ARG A 252 -6.49 15.25 -11.74
CA ARG A 252 -6.58 14.27 -12.83
C ARG A 252 -5.88 12.98 -12.48
N ALA A 253 -6.59 11.86 -12.61
CA ALA A 253 -6.04 10.52 -12.49
C ALA A 253 -6.30 9.73 -13.79
N VAL A 254 -5.32 8.93 -14.20
CA VAL A 254 -5.47 7.96 -15.28
C VAL A 254 -5.30 6.56 -14.71
N MET A 255 -6.26 5.70 -15.00
CA MET A 255 -6.19 4.30 -14.64
C MET A 255 -6.10 3.43 -15.88
N THR A 256 -5.07 2.59 -15.93
CA THR A 256 -4.87 1.60 -16.98
C THR A 256 -5.11 0.20 -16.43
N SER A 257 -5.91 -0.60 -17.13
CA SER A 257 -6.33 -1.92 -16.67
C SER A 257 -6.18 -2.97 -17.77
N ASN A 258 -5.86 -4.19 -17.37
CA ASN A 258 -6.09 -5.36 -18.22
C ASN A 258 -7.61 -5.52 -18.46
N ALA A 259 -7.97 -5.95 -19.66
CA ALA A 259 -9.37 -6.10 -20.09
C ALA A 259 -10.19 -7.03 -19.18
N ASP A 260 -9.57 -8.11 -18.71
CA ASP A 260 -10.23 -9.09 -17.83
C ASP A 260 -10.55 -8.53 -16.43
N TRP A 261 -9.89 -7.43 -16.02
CA TRP A 261 -10.04 -6.82 -14.70
C TRP A 261 -10.78 -5.48 -14.69
N ILE A 262 -11.33 -5.05 -15.81
CA ILE A 262 -12.09 -3.79 -15.91
C ILE A 262 -13.12 -3.64 -14.77
N PRO A 263 -13.91 -4.68 -14.40
CA PRO A 263 -14.87 -4.54 -13.31
C PRO A 263 -14.22 -4.22 -11.95
N ALA A 264 -13.08 -4.86 -11.63
CA ALA A 264 -12.33 -4.59 -10.41
C ALA A 264 -11.68 -3.20 -10.46
N SER A 265 -11.19 -2.81 -11.63
CA SER A 265 -10.61 -1.49 -11.86
C SER A 265 -11.62 -0.36 -11.70
N ARG A 266 -12.86 -0.56 -12.16
CA ARG A 266 -13.97 0.38 -11.91
C ARG A 266 -14.28 0.52 -10.43
N GLU A 267 -14.16 -0.54 -9.65
CA GLU A 267 -14.30 -0.45 -8.19
C GLU A 267 -13.13 0.30 -7.57
N MET A 268 -11.90 0.04 -8.01
CA MET A 268 -10.71 0.78 -7.56
C MET A 268 -10.80 2.27 -7.89
N SER A 269 -11.31 2.62 -9.07
CA SER A 269 -11.38 4.01 -9.54
C SER A 269 -12.55 4.81 -8.97
N ARG A 270 -13.46 4.19 -8.22
CA ARG A 270 -14.68 4.86 -7.72
C ARG A 270 -14.41 6.16 -6.97
N ASN A 271 -13.31 6.23 -6.25
CA ASN A 271 -12.93 7.38 -5.44
C ASN A 271 -11.81 8.21 -6.08
N LEU A 272 -11.40 7.89 -7.31
CA LEU A 272 -10.42 8.66 -8.05
C LEU A 272 -11.11 9.85 -8.74
N PRO A 273 -10.40 10.97 -8.99
CA PRO A 273 -10.95 12.13 -9.69
C PRO A 273 -11.06 11.90 -11.21
N THR A 274 -11.63 10.76 -11.62
CA THR A 274 -11.71 10.31 -13.01
C THR A 274 -12.78 11.01 -13.82
N ASP A 275 -13.92 11.39 -13.20
CA ASP A 275 -15.03 12.07 -13.91
C ASP A 275 -14.65 13.43 -14.47
N LEU A 276 -13.55 14.04 -14.00
CA LEU A 276 -13.02 15.27 -14.59
C LEU A 276 -12.49 15.06 -16.01
N LEU A 277 -12.08 13.84 -16.34
CA LEU A 277 -11.63 13.49 -17.70
C LEU A 277 -12.83 13.24 -18.64
N GLU A 278 -13.94 12.68 -18.12
CA GLU A 278 -15.12 12.40 -18.93
C GLU A 278 -15.82 13.67 -19.44
N ASP A 279 -16.04 14.65 -18.56
CA ASP A 279 -16.90 15.79 -18.87
C ASP A 279 -16.21 16.91 -19.66
N LYS A 280 -14.89 17.00 -19.62
CA LYS A 280 -14.17 18.16 -20.17
C LYS A 280 -13.40 17.90 -21.47
N GLU A 281 -13.06 16.67 -21.79
CA GLU A 281 -12.13 16.35 -22.88
C GLU A 281 -12.62 15.25 -23.84
N GLY A 282 -13.84 14.75 -23.68
CA GLY A 282 -14.41 13.72 -24.58
C GLY A 282 -13.81 12.32 -24.39
N VAL A 283 -13.00 12.13 -23.33
CA VAL A 283 -12.44 10.83 -22.93
C VAL A 283 -13.47 10.13 -22.05
N THR A 284 -14.04 9.05 -22.52
CA THR A 284 -15.03 8.27 -21.75
C THR A 284 -14.34 7.40 -20.69
N LEU A 285 -15.06 7.01 -19.64
CA LEU A 285 -14.57 6.03 -18.63
C LEU A 285 -14.08 4.74 -19.29
N ASP A 286 -14.71 4.31 -20.36
CA ASP A 286 -14.29 3.12 -21.11
C ASP A 286 -12.92 3.32 -21.78
N ASN A 287 -12.58 4.52 -22.19
CA ASN A 287 -11.27 4.86 -22.75
C ASN A 287 -10.15 4.92 -21.69
N MET A 288 -10.49 5.12 -20.42
CA MET A 288 -9.52 5.16 -19.31
C MET A 288 -9.10 3.76 -18.84
N PHE A 289 -9.85 2.72 -19.20
CA PHE A 289 -9.54 1.31 -18.92
C PHE A 289 -8.95 0.60 -20.15
N ILE A 290 -8.23 1.34 -20.97
CA ILE A 290 -7.70 0.83 -22.22
C ILE A 290 -6.66 -0.26 -21.92
N SER A 291 -6.94 -1.48 -22.38
CA SER A 291 -5.92 -2.50 -22.49
C SER A 291 -5.06 -2.24 -23.74
N PRO A 292 -3.82 -2.67 -23.76
CA PRO A 292 -2.97 -2.53 -24.96
C PRO A 292 -3.48 -3.29 -26.17
N GLU A 293 -4.20 -4.38 -25.96
CA GLU A 293 -4.85 -5.06 -27.08
C GLU A 293 -5.90 -4.15 -27.72
N ILE A 294 -6.64 -3.42 -26.89
CA ILE A 294 -7.58 -2.43 -27.38
C ILE A 294 -6.85 -1.27 -28.05
N LEU A 295 -5.73 -0.77 -27.47
CA LEU A 295 -4.91 0.28 -28.08
C LEU A 295 -4.31 -0.15 -29.43
N ALA A 296 -3.85 -1.40 -29.55
CA ALA A 296 -3.28 -1.93 -30.80
C ALA A 296 -4.33 -2.10 -31.91
N GLU A 297 -5.59 -2.29 -31.55
CA GLU A 297 -6.72 -2.40 -32.47
C GLU A 297 -7.44 -1.06 -32.71
N MET A 298 -7.12 -0.02 -31.92
CA MET A 298 -7.74 1.29 -31.98
C MET A 298 -7.22 2.15 -33.13
N ASP A 299 -8.08 3.05 -33.57
CA ASP A 299 -7.72 4.14 -34.46
C ASP A 299 -6.59 5.01 -33.85
N GLU A 300 -5.65 5.48 -34.65
CA GLU A 300 -4.52 6.33 -34.21
C GLU A 300 -4.98 7.54 -33.37
N ASP A 301 -6.19 8.04 -33.63
CA ASP A 301 -6.77 9.16 -32.88
C ASP A 301 -7.02 8.79 -31.40
N ILE A 302 -7.46 7.57 -31.09
CA ILE A 302 -7.78 7.14 -29.72
C ILE A 302 -6.51 6.82 -28.92
N ALA A 303 -5.49 6.23 -29.57
CA ALA A 303 -4.18 6.06 -28.95
C ALA A 303 -3.57 7.42 -28.60
N SER A 304 -3.75 8.42 -29.45
CA SER A 304 -3.34 9.81 -29.20
C SER A 304 -4.04 10.41 -27.99
N GLU A 305 -5.36 10.17 -27.83
CA GLU A 305 -6.11 10.66 -26.65
C GLU A 305 -5.62 10.04 -25.34
N TYR A 306 -5.25 8.75 -25.36
CA TYR A 306 -4.68 8.10 -24.16
C TYR A 306 -3.33 8.72 -23.77
N TYR A 307 -2.42 8.92 -24.73
CA TYR A 307 -1.15 9.58 -24.47
C TYR A 307 -1.34 11.02 -23.99
N GLU A 308 -2.29 11.76 -24.55
CA GLU A 308 -2.63 13.10 -24.07
C GLU A 308 -3.20 13.08 -22.63
N ALA A 309 -3.97 12.05 -22.28
CA ALA A 309 -4.45 11.84 -20.92
C ALA A 309 -3.30 11.56 -19.93
N LEU A 310 -2.31 10.71 -20.33
CA LEU A 310 -1.10 10.46 -19.54
C LEU A 310 -0.29 11.74 -19.31
N GLU A 311 -0.11 12.58 -20.32
CA GLU A 311 0.59 13.86 -20.22
C GLU A 311 -0.05 14.81 -19.23
N LYS A 312 -1.39 14.78 -19.11
CA LYS A 312 -2.16 15.66 -18.22
C LYS A 312 -2.42 15.07 -16.85
N ALA A 313 -2.07 13.81 -16.63
CA ALA A 313 -2.31 13.12 -15.37
C ALA A 313 -1.41 13.64 -14.25
N ASN A 314 -1.98 13.80 -13.06
CA ASN A 314 -1.23 14.03 -11.83
C ASN A 314 -1.01 12.74 -11.05
N MET A 315 -1.84 11.72 -11.33
CA MET A 315 -1.84 10.42 -10.69
C MET A 315 -2.03 9.32 -11.74
N LEU A 316 -1.19 8.31 -11.69
CA LEU A 316 -1.30 7.11 -12.51
C LEU A 316 -1.65 5.92 -11.63
N VAL A 317 -2.60 5.10 -12.07
CA VAL A 317 -3.03 3.88 -11.37
C VAL A 317 -3.05 2.72 -12.37
N PHE A 318 -2.39 1.62 -12.03
CA PHE A 318 -2.26 0.46 -12.91
C PHE A 318 -2.83 -0.81 -12.28
N ASN A 319 -3.71 -1.46 -13.04
CA ASN A 319 -4.20 -2.80 -12.76
C ASN A 319 -3.84 -3.73 -13.93
N LEU A 320 -2.56 -4.07 -14.00
CA LEU A 320 -1.91 -4.81 -15.08
C LEU A 320 -1.11 -5.99 -14.51
N HIS A 321 -0.66 -6.88 -15.36
CA HIS A 321 0.36 -7.86 -15.00
C HIS A 321 1.73 -7.20 -14.86
N GLY A 322 2.54 -7.70 -13.92
CA GLY A 322 3.96 -7.39 -13.85
C GLY A 322 4.79 -8.54 -14.38
N SER A 323 5.96 -8.24 -14.93
CA SER A 323 6.91 -9.24 -15.40
C SER A 323 7.62 -9.94 -14.24
N CYS A 324 7.86 -11.25 -14.37
CA CYS A 324 8.75 -12.00 -13.50
C CYS A 324 10.19 -12.04 -14.03
N ASP A 325 10.43 -11.48 -15.21
CA ASP A 325 11.76 -11.37 -15.78
C ASP A 325 12.54 -10.27 -15.05
N PRO A 326 13.73 -10.54 -14.53
CA PRO A 326 14.55 -9.52 -13.89
C PRO A 326 14.99 -8.40 -14.84
N GLU A 327 15.12 -8.66 -16.14
CA GLU A 327 15.54 -7.68 -17.14
C GLU A 327 14.35 -6.83 -17.68
N ASP A 328 13.14 -7.05 -17.16
CA ASP A 328 11.92 -6.45 -17.69
C ASP A 328 11.10 -5.78 -16.60
N SER A 329 11.08 -4.46 -16.59
CA SER A 329 10.30 -3.63 -15.67
C SER A 329 8.89 -3.29 -16.18
N GLY A 330 8.50 -3.75 -17.38
CA GLY A 330 7.24 -3.41 -18.01
C GLY A 330 5.99 -3.97 -17.32
N PHE A 331 4.87 -3.35 -17.57
CA PHE A 331 3.55 -3.84 -17.21
C PHE A 331 2.81 -4.32 -18.44
N TYR A 332 2.05 -5.41 -18.27
CA TYR A 332 1.48 -6.17 -19.38
C TYR A 332 -0.03 -6.37 -19.23
N SER A 333 -0.69 -6.40 -20.37
CA SER A 333 -1.97 -7.08 -20.54
C SER A 333 -1.74 -8.44 -21.19
N CYS A 334 -2.02 -8.64 -22.49
CA CYS A 334 -1.45 -9.76 -23.25
C CYS A 334 -0.07 -9.43 -23.83
N ASP A 335 0.12 -8.19 -24.17
CA ASP A 335 1.37 -7.59 -24.65
C ASP A 335 1.86 -6.50 -23.71
N LEU A 336 3.01 -5.89 -23.98
CA LEU A 336 3.56 -4.77 -23.22
C LEU A 336 2.58 -3.59 -23.26
N ALA A 337 2.13 -3.18 -22.07
CA ALA A 337 1.13 -2.15 -21.87
C ALA A 337 1.74 -0.81 -21.48
N PHE A 338 2.74 -0.88 -20.63
CA PHE A 338 3.37 0.28 -20.05
C PHE A 338 4.82 -0.04 -19.69
N GLU A 339 5.73 0.83 -20.06
CA GLU A 339 7.14 0.77 -19.70
C GLU A 339 7.60 2.12 -19.13
N ALA A 340 8.75 2.13 -18.45
CA ALA A 340 9.26 3.33 -17.81
C ALA A 340 9.46 4.50 -18.77
N SER A 341 9.87 4.24 -20.01
CA SER A 341 10.05 5.26 -21.06
C SER A 341 8.77 6.06 -21.36
N MET A 342 7.59 5.48 -21.14
CA MET A 342 6.31 6.19 -21.33
C MET A 342 6.08 7.27 -20.28
N LEU A 343 6.77 7.21 -19.13
CA LEU A 343 6.73 8.26 -18.11
C LEU A 343 7.37 9.56 -18.58
N GLU A 344 8.24 9.55 -19.60
CA GLU A 344 8.80 10.77 -20.20
C GLU A 344 7.70 11.75 -20.66
N ARG A 345 6.52 11.22 -20.98
CA ARG A 345 5.36 12.01 -21.39
C ARG A 345 4.42 12.36 -20.24
N SER A 346 4.71 11.95 -19.02
CA SER A 346 3.81 12.14 -17.87
C SER A 346 4.39 13.14 -16.87
N PHE A 347 3.52 13.99 -16.34
CA PHE A 347 3.84 14.89 -15.22
C PHE A 347 3.30 14.34 -13.90
N ALA A 348 2.88 13.08 -13.86
CA ALA A 348 2.34 12.47 -12.66
C ALA A 348 3.35 12.46 -11.53
N LYS A 349 2.91 12.84 -10.33
CA LYS A 349 3.70 12.81 -9.10
C LYS A 349 3.28 11.67 -8.19
N ILE A 350 2.21 10.95 -8.52
CA ILE A 350 1.72 9.77 -7.80
C ILE A 350 1.61 8.61 -8.79
N PHE A 351 2.14 7.47 -8.39
CA PHE A 351 2.12 6.24 -9.17
C PHE A 351 1.68 5.08 -8.27
N ASN A 352 0.51 4.52 -8.50
CA ASN A 352 -0.04 3.40 -7.76
C ASN A 352 -0.22 2.19 -8.67
N THR A 353 0.30 1.02 -8.28
CA THR A 353 0.19 -0.18 -9.10
C THR A 353 -0.16 -1.42 -8.28
N VAL A 354 -1.00 -2.28 -8.83
CA VAL A 354 -1.26 -3.62 -8.30
C VAL A 354 -0.61 -4.72 -9.15
N ALA A 355 0.30 -4.35 -10.04
CA ALA A 355 1.07 -5.31 -10.82
C ALA A 355 2.02 -6.13 -9.94
N CYS A 356 2.21 -7.41 -10.29
CA CYS A 356 3.23 -8.26 -9.67
C CYS A 356 4.61 -7.62 -9.79
N TRP A 357 5.39 -7.64 -8.72
CA TRP A 357 6.74 -7.06 -8.68
C TRP A 357 6.81 -5.59 -9.15
N GLY A 358 5.69 -4.91 -9.20
CA GLY A 358 5.61 -3.52 -9.65
C GLY A 358 6.42 -2.53 -8.81
N ALA A 359 6.86 -2.95 -7.62
CA ALA A 359 7.72 -2.17 -6.73
C ALA A 359 8.99 -2.92 -6.32
N ARG A 360 9.49 -3.81 -7.18
CA ARG A 360 10.78 -4.45 -6.93
C ARG A 360 11.93 -3.46 -7.17
N TYR A 361 12.93 -3.46 -6.31
CA TYR A 361 14.13 -2.62 -6.46
C TYR A 361 15.39 -3.28 -5.88
N ILE A 362 15.23 -4.27 -4.99
CA ILE A 362 16.35 -4.93 -4.32
C ILE A 362 17.12 -5.77 -5.33
N ASN A 363 18.41 -5.47 -5.54
CA ASN A 363 19.30 -6.07 -6.53
C ASN A 363 18.87 -5.82 -8.00
N TYR A 364 18.20 -4.70 -8.27
CA TYR A 364 17.84 -4.25 -9.60
C TYR A 364 18.49 -2.90 -9.89
N ALA A 365 18.94 -2.70 -11.10
CA ALA A 365 19.37 -1.41 -11.60
C ALA A 365 18.15 -0.51 -11.87
N ARG A 366 18.39 0.77 -12.10
CA ARG A 366 17.34 1.78 -12.27
C ARG A 366 16.44 1.48 -13.47
N ASP A 367 17.02 1.12 -14.59
CA ASP A 367 16.32 0.74 -15.83
C ASP A 367 15.61 -0.62 -15.75
N GLU A 368 15.99 -1.46 -14.80
CA GLU A 368 15.36 -2.75 -14.52
C GLU A 368 14.19 -2.65 -13.51
N SER A 369 13.94 -1.45 -12.93
CA SER A 369 12.95 -1.23 -11.88
C SER A 369 12.03 -0.05 -12.22
N MET A 370 10.75 -0.32 -12.49
CA MET A 370 9.73 0.71 -12.68
C MET A 370 9.70 1.70 -11.52
N LEU A 371 9.87 1.23 -10.28
CA LEU A 371 9.90 2.07 -9.08
C LEU A 371 11.07 3.05 -9.09
N LEU A 372 12.29 2.56 -9.34
CA LEU A 372 13.49 3.40 -9.32
C LEU A 372 13.48 4.39 -10.49
N SER A 373 13.14 3.93 -11.70
CA SER A 373 13.01 4.81 -12.86
C SER A 373 11.93 5.88 -12.64
N ALA A 374 10.76 5.50 -12.13
CA ALA A 374 9.69 6.46 -11.86
C ALA A 374 10.12 7.58 -10.89
N ILE A 375 10.85 7.24 -9.82
CA ILE A 375 11.26 8.22 -8.82
C ILE A 375 12.42 9.08 -9.33
N TYR A 376 13.46 8.48 -9.90
CA TYR A 376 14.72 9.17 -10.15
C TYR A 376 14.86 9.73 -11.56
N GLU A 377 14.15 9.16 -12.55
CA GLU A 377 14.20 9.63 -13.93
C GLU A 377 12.97 10.47 -14.31
N HIS A 378 11.82 10.21 -13.64
CA HIS A 378 10.55 10.84 -14.00
C HIS A 378 9.90 11.63 -12.87
N GLU A 379 10.63 11.90 -11.78
CA GLU A 379 10.23 12.78 -10.69
C GLU A 379 8.89 12.40 -10.01
N VAL A 380 8.54 11.12 -9.99
CA VAL A 380 7.42 10.62 -9.19
C VAL A 380 7.78 10.77 -7.71
N LEU A 381 6.89 11.38 -6.93
CA LEU A 381 7.14 11.71 -5.53
C LEU A 381 6.53 10.70 -4.56
N LEU A 382 5.45 10.04 -4.97
CA LEU A 382 4.81 8.95 -4.21
C LEU A 382 4.58 7.76 -5.14
N TYR A 383 5.09 6.63 -4.74
CA TYR A 383 4.90 5.37 -5.45
C TYR A 383 4.37 4.31 -4.49
N SER A 384 3.33 3.57 -4.88
CA SER A 384 2.88 2.40 -4.14
C SER A 384 2.79 1.18 -5.05
N GLY A 385 3.29 0.04 -4.58
CA GLY A 385 3.30 -1.18 -5.38
C GLY A 385 3.68 -2.42 -4.59
N ALA A 386 3.51 -3.58 -5.21
CA ALA A 386 3.85 -4.87 -4.63
C ALA A 386 5.30 -5.27 -4.93
N CYS A 387 6.02 -5.73 -3.90
CA CYS A 387 7.40 -6.23 -4.04
C CYS A 387 7.50 -7.71 -4.45
N VAL A 388 6.37 -8.43 -4.44
CA VAL A 388 6.21 -9.84 -4.82
C VAL A 388 4.96 -9.97 -5.69
N PRO A 389 4.60 -11.18 -6.19
CA PRO A 389 3.37 -11.36 -6.95
C PRO A 389 2.13 -10.87 -6.22
N ALA A 390 1.45 -9.89 -6.80
CA ALA A 390 0.20 -9.36 -6.29
C ALA A 390 -0.96 -10.33 -6.56
N LEU A 391 -1.99 -10.29 -5.73
CA LEU A 391 -3.12 -11.20 -5.76
C LEU A 391 -4.37 -10.49 -6.25
N GLY A 392 -5.15 -11.18 -7.09
CA GLY A 392 -6.47 -10.75 -7.53
C GLY A 392 -7.37 -11.96 -7.75
N LYS A 393 -8.66 -11.73 -7.99
CA LYS A 393 -9.54 -12.83 -8.41
C LYS A 393 -9.30 -13.17 -9.87
N CYS A 394 -9.32 -14.46 -10.17
CA CYS A 394 -9.22 -14.96 -11.53
C CYS A 394 -10.57 -14.75 -12.22
N GLY A 395 -10.57 -14.02 -13.33
CA GLY A 395 -11.61 -13.85 -14.32
C GLY A 395 -13.09 -13.96 -13.96
N ASN A 396 -13.95 -13.79 -14.92
CA ASN A 396 -15.40 -13.91 -14.76
C ASN A 396 -15.83 -15.37 -14.70
N PHE A 397 -16.28 -15.83 -13.53
CA PHE A 397 -16.83 -17.17 -13.38
C PHE A 397 -18.32 -17.17 -13.26
N ASN A 398 -18.93 -18.07 -14.02
CA ASN A 398 -20.28 -18.48 -13.74
C ASN A 398 -20.45 -19.99 -13.92
N LEU A 399 -20.94 -20.64 -12.90
CA LEU A 399 -21.32 -22.05 -12.95
C LEU A 399 -22.53 -22.31 -13.87
N ASP A 400 -23.26 -21.26 -14.24
CA ASP A 400 -24.52 -21.31 -15.00
C ASP A 400 -24.44 -20.62 -16.38
N ASP A 401 -23.24 -20.50 -17.00
CA ASP A 401 -22.99 -19.80 -18.27
C ASP A 401 -23.35 -18.30 -18.29
N THR A 402 -23.64 -17.68 -17.15
CA THR A 402 -23.86 -16.24 -17.05
C THR A 402 -22.64 -15.55 -16.44
N TRP A 403 -21.96 -14.74 -17.21
CA TRP A 403 -20.81 -13.96 -16.78
C TRP A 403 -21.20 -12.97 -15.69
N ARG A 404 -20.75 -13.20 -14.48
CA ARG A 404 -20.87 -12.22 -13.39
C ARG A 404 -19.58 -11.43 -13.28
N ILE A 405 -19.75 -10.13 -13.18
CA ILE A 405 -18.67 -9.20 -12.86
C ILE A 405 -18.12 -9.58 -11.49
N GLN A 406 -16.85 -9.94 -11.42
CA GLN A 406 -16.19 -10.20 -10.15
C GLN A 406 -15.86 -8.85 -9.49
N PRO A 407 -16.23 -8.66 -8.22
CA PRO A 407 -15.82 -7.47 -7.48
C PRO A 407 -14.29 -7.49 -7.28
N ALA A 408 -13.73 -6.34 -6.98
CA ALA A 408 -12.36 -6.21 -6.55
C ALA A 408 -12.06 -7.14 -5.36
N ALA A 409 -10.88 -7.73 -5.33
CA ALA A 409 -10.45 -8.59 -4.24
C ALA A 409 -8.94 -8.43 -4.00
N TYR A 410 -8.50 -8.70 -2.78
CA TYR A 410 -7.10 -8.64 -2.39
C TYR A 410 -6.43 -7.30 -2.78
N SER A 411 -5.53 -7.30 -3.74
CA SER A 411 -4.76 -6.13 -4.16
C SER A 411 -5.63 -4.98 -4.64
N GLU A 412 -6.69 -5.26 -5.41
CA GLU A 412 -7.60 -4.22 -5.87
C GLU A 412 -8.41 -3.62 -4.72
N THR A 413 -8.91 -4.45 -3.79
CA THR A 413 -9.65 -3.95 -2.61
C THR A 413 -8.76 -3.12 -1.71
N PHE A 414 -7.51 -3.55 -1.51
CA PHE A 414 -6.53 -2.75 -0.77
C PHE A 414 -6.25 -1.42 -1.45
N MET A 415 -5.94 -1.45 -2.76
CA MET A 415 -5.61 -0.23 -3.51
C MET A 415 -6.80 0.73 -3.60
N ALA A 416 -8.03 0.23 -3.76
CA ALA A 416 -9.24 1.04 -3.72
C ALA A 416 -9.35 1.80 -2.38
N ARG A 417 -9.07 1.12 -1.26
CA ARG A 417 -9.08 1.72 0.07
C ARG A 417 -7.98 2.75 0.26
N PHE A 418 -6.77 2.47 -0.25
CA PHE A 418 -5.66 3.42 -0.18
C PHE A 418 -5.96 4.67 -1.01
N SER A 419 -6.38 4.50 -2.26
CA SER A 419 -6.74 5.62 -3.14
C SER A 419 -7.86 6.50 -2.56
N GLU A 420 -8.86 5.90 -1.86
CA GLU A 420 -9.88 6.65 -1.15
C GLU A 420 -9.27 7.60 -0.10
N TYR A 421 -8.40 7.08 0.79
CA TYR A 421 -7.78 7.91 1.82
C TYR A 421 -6.77 8.91 1.26
N GLU A 422 -6.01 8.53 0.25
CA GLU A 422 -5.07 9.39 -0.44
C GLU A 422 -5.80 10.56 -1.13
N CYS A 423 -6.88 10.30 -1.85
CA CYS A 423 -7.66 11.31 -2.55
C CYS A 423 -8.41 12.28 -1.64
N LEU A 424 -8.69 11.90 -0.40
CA LEU A 424 -9.30 12.82 0.58
C LEU A 424 -8.36 13.96 1.00
N GLY A 425 -7.05 13.78 0.93
CA GLY A 425 -6.04 14.79 1.31
C GLY A 425 -6.07 15.22 2.79
N THR A 426 -6.89 14.56 3.63
CA THR A 426 -7.07 14.92 5.04
C THR A 426 -5.94 14.42 5.94
N MET A 427 -5.20 13.42 5.47
CA MET A 427 -4.06 12.83 6.15
C MET A 427 -2.84 12.78 5.23
N SER A 428 -1.65 12.51 5.77
CA SER A 428 -0.46 12.30 4.95
C SER A 428 -0.52 10.98 4.19
N ALA A 429 0.28 10.84 3.14
CA ALA A 429 0.34 9.61 2.34
C ALA A 429 0.70 8.38 3.18
N GLY A 430 1.67 8.51 4.09
CA GLY A 430 2.07 7.44 5.01
C GLY A 430 0.94 7.05 5.96
N GLU A 431 0.23 8.03 6.51
CA GLU A 431 -0.93 7.79 7.39
C GLU A 431 -2.09 7.13 6.64
N ALA A 432 -2.39 7.60 5.42
CA ALA A 432 -3.40 7.02 4.53
C ALA A 432 -3.08 5.56 4.20
N PHE A 433 -1.81 5.28 3.89
CA PHE A 433 -1.35 3.94 3.54
C PHE A 433 -1.43 2.97 4.72
N LEU A 434 -0.95 3.40 5.90
CA LEU A 434 -1.05 2.63 7.15
C LEU A 434 -2.52 2.32 7.49
N LYS A 435 -3.37 3.34 7.42
CA LYS A 435 -4.81 3.19 7.71
C LYS A 435 -5.48 2.25 6.72
N ALA A 436 -5.19 2.37 5.43
CA ALA A 436 -5.71 1.49 4.40
C ALA A 436 -5.34 0.03 4.65
N LYS A 437 -4.09 -0.26 5.03
CA LYS A 437 -3.65 -1.61 5.39
C LYS A 437 -4.41 -2.20 6.56
N CYS A 438 -4.56 -1.43 7.63
CA CYS A 438 -5.28 -1.88 8.83
C CYS A 438 -6.77 -2.12 8.55
N ASP A 439 -7.41 -1.19 7.85
CA ASP A 439 -8.83 -1.28 7.54
C ASP A 439 -9.12 -2.41 6.54
N TYR A 440 -8.28 -2.56 5.49
CA TYR A 440 -8.37 -3.67 4.57
C TYR A 440 -8.24 -5.01 5.30
N TYR A 441 -7.17 -5.19 6.10
CA TYR A 441 -6.96 -6.41 6.88
C TYR A 441 -8.19 -6.78 7.72
N ASN A 442 -8.69 -5.83 8.49
CA ASN A 442 -9.77 -6.08 9.43
C ASN A 442 -11.12 -6.32 8.74
N SER A 443 -11.41 -5.67 7.61
CA SER A 443 -12.66 -5.81 6.87
C SER A 443 -12.70 -7.08 6.03
N SER A 444 -11.62 -7.41 5.33
CA SER A 444 -11.57 -8.51 4.37
C SER A 444 -11.58 -9.89 5.01
N ARG A 445 -11.15 -10.04 6.27
CA ARG A 445 -11.15 -11.32 7.02
C ARG A 445 -12.50 -11.98 7.19
N LYS A 446 -13.57 -11.30 6.83
CA LYS A 446 -14.93 -11.87 6.81
C LYS A 446 -15.22 -12.66 5.54
N VAL A 447 -14.55 -12.36 4.45
CA VAL A 447 -14.90 -12.83 3.10
C VAL A 447 -13.74 -13.51 2.36
N GLU A 448 -12.50 -13.29 2.78
CA GLU A 448 -11.29 -13.78 2.13
C GLU A 448 -10.47 -14.69 3.05
N GLU A 449 -9.43 -15.34 2.52
CA GLU A 449 -8.51 -16.17 3.32
C GLU A 449 -7.54 -15.29 4.11
N ASP A 450 -7.41 -15.50 5.41
CA ASP A 450 -6.58 -14.69 6.31
C ASP A 450 -5.10 -14.63 5.85
N ASP A 451 -4.53 -15.74 5.41
CA ASP A 451 -3.13 -15.79 4.94
C ASP A 451 -2.91 -14.94 3.67
N LEU A 452 -3.88 -14.94 2.75
CA LEU A 452 -3.80 -14.13 1.52
C LEU A 452 -4.04 -12.66 1.79
N ILE A 453 -4.90 -12.33 2.75
CA ILE A 453 -5.11 -10.94 3.21
C ILE A 453 -3.83 -10.42 3.87
N LEU A 454 -3.21 -11.22 4.74
CA LEU A 454 -1.95 -10.85 5.38
C LEU A 454 -0.84 -10.66 4.34
N ALA A 455 -0.73 -11.59 3.38
CA ALA A 455 0.21 -11.44 2.27
C ALA A 455 -0.01 -10.14 1.50
N THR A 456 -1.27 -9.81 1.19
CA THR A 456 -1.63 -8.56 0.51
C THR A 456 -1.20 -7.33 1.32
N VAL A 457 -1.44 -7.33 2.64
CA VAL A 457 -0.99 -6.22 3.52
C VAL A 457 0.53 -6.08 3.52
N LEU A 458 1.27 -7.18 3.52
CA LEU A 458 2.73 -7.18 3.61
C LEU A 458 3.41 -6.83 2.29
N MET A 459 2.88 -7.30 1.15
CA MET A 459 3.55 -7.13 -0.14
C MET A 459 3.59 -5.70 -0.66
N PHE A 460 2.61 -4.87 -0.31
CA PHE A 460 2.58 -3.48 -0.73
C PHE A 460 3.44 -2.60 0.17
N ASN A 461 4.25 -1.75 -0.42
CA ASN A 461 5.02 -0.72 0.27
C ASN A 461 4.74 0.65 -0.34
N LEU A 462 4.95 1.70 0.47
CA LEU A 462 4.88 3.08 0.06
C LEU A 462 6.31 3.63 -0.06
N TYR A 463 6.56 4.29 -1.16
CA TYR A 463 7.85 4.89 -1.46
C TYR A 463 7.69 6.39 -1.67
N GLY A 464 8.63 7.14 -1.11
CA GLY A 464 8.63 8.59 -1.11
C GLY A 464 8.47 9.18 0.30
N ASN A 465 8.24 10.49 0.40
CA ASN A 465 8.10 11.18 1.67
C ASN A 465 6.72 10.91 2.31
N PRO A 466 6.66 10.24 3.48
CA PRO A 466 5.38 9.86 4.11
C PRO A 466 4.54 11.04 4.59
N LEU A 467 5.13 12.23 4.83
CA LEU A 467 4.37 13.43 5.22
C LEU A 467 3.74 14.16 4.05
N MET A 468 4.04 13.74 2.83
CA MET A 468 3.43 14.33 1.66
C MET A 468 1.91 14.20 1.71
N ARG A 469 1.21 15.26 1.29
CA ARG A 469 -0.26 15.29 1.23
C ARG A 469 -0.71 15.47 -0.21
N THR A 470 -1.88 14.97 -0.50
CA THR A 470 -2.58 15.30 -1.73
C THR A 470 -3.43 16.54 -1.52
N LYS A 471 -3.69 17.21 -2.62
CA LYS A 471 -4.57 18.38 -2.66
C LYS A 471 -5.74 18.06 -3.59
N PRO A 472 -6.83 17.52 -3.04
CA PRO A 472 -8.00 17.14 -3.82
C PRO A 472 -8.75 18.37 -4.33
N ASP A 473 -9.56 18.19 -5.35
CA ASP A 473 -10.54 19.18 -5.76
C ASP A 473 -11.67 19.28 -4.72
N ILE A 474 -11.81 20.45 -4.12
CA ILE A 474 -12.71 20.68 -2.97
C ILE A 474 -14.18 20.42 -3.34
N GLU A 475 -14.57 20.61 -4.60
CA GLU A 475 -15.96 20.40 -5.05
C GLU A 475 -16.41 18.94 -4.96
N ARG A 476 -15.47 18.00 -4.96
CA ARG A 476 -15.72 16.54 -4.92
C ARG A 476 -15.62 15.88 -3.56
N LEU A 477 -15.03 16.55 -2.58
CA LEU A 477 -14.94 16.00 -1.20
C LEU A 477 -16.32 15.68 -0.61
N SER A 478 -17.40 16.31 -1.09
CA SER A 478 -18.77 16.05 -0.66
C SER A 478 -19.32 14.69 -1.10
N ASP A 479 -18.76 14.10 -2.14
CA ASP A 479 -19.26 12.85 -2.75
C ASP A 479 -18.51 11.61 -2.24
N ILE A 480 -17.30 11.79 -1.71
CA ILE A 480 -16.53 10.74 -1.08
C ILE A 480 -17.01 10.56 0.36
N GLN A 481 -17.77 9.50 0.62
CA GLN A 481 -18.11 9.09 1.99
C GLN A 481 -17.05 8.14 2.51
N PRO A 482 -16.17 8.58 3.44
CA PRO A 482 -15.22 7.66 4.04
C PRO A 482 -16.01 6.54 4.73
N ASP A 483 -15.64 5.30 4.46
CA ASP A 483 -16.13 4.17 5.25
C ASP A 483 -15.63 4.41 6.69
N ASP A 484 -16.58 4.70 7.56
CA ASP A 484 -16.35 4.91 8.99
C ASP A 484 -15.83 3.59 9.64
N GLY A 485 -14.61 3.19 9.27
CA GLY A 485 -13.94 1.96 9.69
C GLY A 485 -13.87 1.70 11.21
N THR A 486 -14.62 2.45 12.00
CA THR A 486 -14.59 2.45 13.47
C THR A 486 -15.28 1.26 14.13
N LYS A 487 -15.91 0.35 13.36
CA LYS A 487 -16.70 -0.77 13.92
C LYS A 487 -16.11 -2.15 13.66
N PHE A 488 -14.81 -2.29 13.59
CA PHE A 488 -14.19 -3.60 13.46
C PHE A 488 -14.33 -4.40 14.75
N ARG A 489 -14.95 -5.58 14.65
CA ARG A 489 -14.93 -6.57 15.74
C ARG A 489 -13.66 -7.37 15.66
N ARG A 490 -13.04 -7.65 16.80
CA ARG A 490 -11.95 -8.61 16.92
C ARG A 490 -12.41 -9.95 16.36
N ILE A 491 -11.75 -10.41 15.29
CA ILE A 491 -12.02 -11.72 14.67
C ILE A 491 -10.76 -12.56 14.85
N PRO A 492 -10.83 -13.77 15.43
CA PRO A 492 -9.68 -14.64 15.56
C PRO A 492 -9.05 -14.94 14.21
N PHE A 493 -7.72 -14.88 14.13
CA PHE A 493 -6.98 -15.22 12.92
C PHE A 493 -7.18 -16.71 12.57
N ARG A 494 -7.46 -17.00 11.30
CA ARG A 494 -7.77 -18.35 10.80
C ARG A 494 -6.63 -18.87 9.94
N HIS A 495 -5.82 -19.77 10.48
CA HIS A 495 -4.82 -20.46 9.68
C HIS A 495 -5.45 -21.51 8.78
N THR A 496 -5.08 -21.51 7.50
CA THR A 496 -5.41 -22.58 6.56
C THR A 496 -4.31 -23.63 6.58
N LYS A 497 -4.62 -24.82 7.12
CA LYS A 497 -3.71 -25.96 7.02
C LYS A 497 -3.75 -26.53 5.62
N ARG A 498 -2.58 -26.66 4.99
CA ARG A 498 -2.41 -27.20 3.63
C ARG A 498 -1.53 -28.45 3.65
N GLU A 499 -1.86 -29.41 2.81
CA GLU A 499 -1.10 -30.63 2.59
C GLU A 499 -1.07 -30.94 1.10
N VAL A 500 0.11 -31.02 0.49
CA VAL A 500 0.24 -31.38 -0.93
C VAL A 500 -0.14 -32.84 -1.12
N VAL A 501 -1.16 -33.10 -1.92
CA VAL A 501 -1.64 -34.46 -2.24
C VAL A 501 -1.20 -34.93 -3.62
N MET A 502 -0.90 -34.01 -4.54
CA MET A 502 -0.32 -34.30 -5.86
C MET A 502 0.67 -33.21 -6.25
N ASP A 503 1.83 -33.59 -6.75
CA ASP A 503 2.88 -32.67 -7.22
C ASP A 503 3.31 -33.04 -8.64
N PHE A 504 3.08 -32.14 -9.59
CA PHE A 504 3.40 -32.30 -11.01
C PHE A 504 4.62 -31.46 -11.46
N ARG A 505 5.28 -30.72 -10.54
CA ARG A 505 6.40 -29.82 -10.86
C ARG A 505 7.62 -30.52 -11.45
N LYS A 506 7.80 -31.79 -11.13
CA LYS A 506 8.99 -32.58 -11.51
C LYS A 506 8.80 -33.49 -12.73
N GLY A 507 7.86 -33.15 -13.61
CA GLY A 507 7.73 -33.82 -14.92
C GLY A 507 7.61 -35.34 -14.84
N GLY A 508 6.44 -35.85 -14.44
CA GLY A 508 6.12 -37.26 -14.41
C GLY A 508 6.19 -37.85 -12.99
N MET A 509 5.21 -38.65 -12.67
CA MET A 509 5.21 -39.46 -11.42
C MET A 509 6.49 -40.27 -11.34
N LYS A 510 7.46 -39.84 -10.52
CA LYS A 510 8.54 -40.75 -10.14
C LYS A 510 7.97 -41.88 -9.32
N LYS A 511 8.47 -43.08 -9.58
CA LYS A 511 8.10 -44.34 -8.90
C LYS A 511 8.24 -44.31 -7.36
N ASP A 512 8.87 -43.29 -6.80
CA ASP A 512 9.08 -43.11 -5.36
C ASP A 512 7.87 -42.54 -4.60
N CYS A 513 6.82 -42.12 -5.32
CA CYS A 513 5.51 -41.79 -4.73
C CYS A 513 4.66 -43.02 -4.37
N LEU A 514 5.23 -44.22 -4.40
CA LEU A 514 4.48 -45.46 -4.10
C LEU A 514 4.05 -45.56 -2.63
N THR A 515 4.70 -44.89 -1.70
CA THR A 515 4.27 -44.81 -0.30
C THR A 515 3.08 -43.84 -0.13
N ASP A 516 3.03 -42.79 -0.93
CA ASP A 516 1.87 -41.89 -1.01
C ASP A 516 0.74 -42.48 -1.88
N SER A 517 1.11 -43.36 -2.84
CA SER A 517 0.13 -44.14 -3.63
C SER A 517 -0.68 -45.10 -2.75
N ILE A 518 -0.18 -45.54 -1.61
CA ILE A 518 -0.97 -46.35 -0.65
C ILE A 518 -2.00 -45.45 0.07
N ARG A 519 -1.67 -44.23 0.36
CA ARG A 519 -2.65 -43.23 0.81
C ARG A 519 -3.63 -42.85 -0.30
N MET A 520 -3.20 -42.84 -1.56
CA MET A 520 -4.07 -42.62 -2.74
C MET A 520 -4.88 -43.86 -3.10
N ALA A 521 -4.41 -45.09 -2.81
CA ALA A 521 -5.16 -46.34 -3.09
C ALA A 521 -6.40 -46.50 -2.19
N VAL A 522 -6.43 -45.84 -1.05
CA VAL A 522 -7.62 -45.74 -0.20
C VAL A 522 -8.66 -44.83 -0.84
N ASP A 523 -8.30 -44.05 -1.87
CA ASP A 523 -9.14 -43.04 -2.52
C ASP A 523 -9.12 -43.18 -4.06
N GLN A 524 -9.42 -44.40 -4.59
CA GLN A 524 -9.67 -44.57 -6.03
C GLN A 524 -10.75 -43.62 -6.56
N ASN A 525 -11.69 -43.20 -5.70
CA ASN A 525 -12.64 -42.14 -5.98
C ASN A 525 -11.99 -40.77 -6.14
N LEU A 526 -10.89 -40.47 -5.43
CA LEU A 526 -10.22 -39.19 -5.48
C LEU A 526 -9.62 -38.93 -6.87
N LYS A 527 -9.02 -39.93 -7.51
CA LYS A 527 -8.44 -39.79 -8.85
C LYS A 527 -9.50 -39.46 -9.89
N ALA A 528 -10.63 -40.18 -9.88
CA ALA A 528 -11.74 -39.93 -10.79
C ALA A 528 -12.35 -38.52 -10.54
N ILE A 529 -12.47 -38.12 -9.28
CA ILE A 529 -12.95 -36.77 -8.92
C ILE A 529 -11.98 -35.71 -9.44
N HIS A 530 -10.66 -35.90 -9.27
CA HIS A 530 -9.67 -34.93 -9.76
C HIS A 530 -9.63 -34.84 -11.28
N GLU A 531 -9.76 -35.96 -12.00
CA GLU A 531 -9.89 -35.96 -13.45
C GLU A 531 -11.12 -35.17 -13.91
N THR A 532 -12.28 -35.41 -13.28
CA THR A 532 -13.51 -34.67 -13.58
C THR A 532 -13.40 -33.17 -13.27
N ILE A 533 -12.81 -32.83 -12.12
CA ILE A 533 -12.58 -31.43 -11.73
C ILE A 533 -11.66 -30.75 -12.75
N THR A 534 -10.54 -31.38 -13.10
CA THR A 534 -9.56 -30.83 -14.06
C THR A 534 -10.18 -30.62 -15.44
N GLU A 535 -11.05 -31.54 -15.90
CA GLU A 535 -11.82 -31.35 -17.14
C GLU A 535 -12.80 -30.18 -17.06
N ASN A 536 -13.49 -30.03 -15.92
CA ASN A 536 -14.41 -28.92 -15.70
C ASN A 536 -13.66 -27.58 -15.63
N LEU A 537 -12.52 -27.54 -14.93
CA LEU A 537 -11.68 -26.36 -14.86
C LEU A 537 -11.11 -25.96 -16.23
N TYR A 538 -10.82 -26.95 -17.08
CA TYR A 538 -10.45 -26.66 -18.47
C TYR A 538 -11.60 -26.04 -19.26
N LYS A 539 -12.81 -26.57 -19.11
CA LYS A 539 -14.00 -26.05 -19.83
C LYS A 539 -14.41 -24.66 -19.38
N VAL A 540 -14.32 -24.40 -18.07
CA VAL A 540 -14.80 -23.15 -17.46
C VAL A 540 -13.73 -22.06 -17.46
N LEU A 541 -12.45 -22.43 -17.23
CA LEU A 541 -11.35 -21.49 -17.01
C LEU A 541 -10.28 -21.58 -18.10
N GLY A 542 -10.43 -22.48 -19.07
CA GLY A 542 -9.38 -22.74 -20.04
C GLY A 542 -8.07 -23.28 -19.43
N LEU A 543 -8.09 -23.75 -18.17
CA LEU A 543 -6.90 -24.24 -17.45
C LEU A 543 -6.49 -25.61 -17.99
N LYS A 544 -5.40 -25.65 -18.76
CA LYS A 544 -4.94 -26.89 -19.39
C LYS A 544 -4.35 -27.83 -18.35
N PRO A 545 -4.61 -29.17 -18.42
CA PRO A 545 -4.05 -30.13 -17.47
C PRO A 545 -2.52 -30.07 -17.32
N ARG A 546 -1.80 -29.70 -18.39
CA ARG A 546 -0.34 -29.53 -18.38
C ARG A 546 0.15 -28.33 -17.55
N GLU A 547 -0.72 -27.38 -17.27
CA GLU A 547 -0.45 -26.17 -16.46
C GLU A 547 -0.59 -26.47 -14.95
N LEU A 548 -1.26 -27.57 -14.58
CA LEU A 548 -1.41 -27.99 -13.19
C LEU A 548 -0.06 -28.38 -12.59
N LYS A 549 0.29 -27.81 -11.44
CA LYS A 549 1.53 -28.04 -10.72
C LYS A 549 1.32 -28.89 -9.48
N THR A 550 0.38 -28.51 -8.63
CA THR A 550 0.09 -29.26 -7.40
C THR A 550 -1.40 -29.28 -7.13
N VAL A 551 -1.83 -30.31 -6.39
CA VAL A 551 -3.13 -30.35 -5.72
C VAL A 551 -2.89 -30.51 -4.24
N GLU A 552 -3.46 -29.60 -3.46
CA GLU A 552 -3.30 -29.56 -2.00
C GLU A 552 -4.65 -29.78 -1.35
N LYS A 553 -4.62 -30.49 -0.22
CA LYS A 553 -5.80 -30.57 0.65
C LYS A 553 -5.74 -29.43 1.65
N PHE A 554 -6.83 -28.70 1.79
CA PHE A 554 -6.88 -27.66 2.80
C PHE A 554 -7.92 -27.96 3.88
N MET A 555 -7.67 -27.45 5.06
CA MET A 555 -8.62 -27.33 6.17
C MET A 555 -8.55 -25.94 6.76
N THR A 556 -9.67 -25.28 6.85
CA THR A 556 -9.85 -23.98 7.51
C THR A 556 -11.15 -23.98 8.31
N LYS A 557 -11.41 -22.91 9.06
CA LYS A 557 -12.69 -22.70 9.72
C LYS A 557 -13.33 -21.44 9.14
N ASP A 558 -14.63 -21.48 8.92
CA ASP A 558 -15.37 -20.27 8.53
C ASP A 558 -15.53 -19.29 9.71
N ILE A 559 -16.20 -18.16 9.46
CA ILE A 559 -16.45 -17.10 10.45
C ILE A 559 -17.20 -17.63 11.69
N LYS A 560 -18.00 -18.68 11.52
CA LYS A 560 -18.78 -19.31 12.58
C LYS A 560 -18.01 -20.44 13.28
N GLY A 561 -16.73 -20.65 12.90
CA GLY A 561 -15.91 -21.73 13.43
C GLY A 561 -16.21 -23.11 12.81
N VAL A 562 -17.06 -23.19 11.78
CA VAL A 562 -17.40 -24.46 11.13
C VAL A 562 -16.21 -24.88 10.25
N PRO A 563 -15.70 -26.12 10.41
CA PRO A 563 -14.59 -26.61 9.61
C PRO A 563 -14.95 -26.65 8.11
N GLN A 564 -14.16 -25.98 7.29
CA GLN A 564 -14.19 -26.10 5.84
C GLN A 564 -12.99 -26.90 5.37
N LYS A 565 -13.22 -27.79 4.43
CA LYS A 565 -12.20 -28.63 3.81
C LYS A 565 -12.45 -28.73 2.32
N GLY A 566 -11.41 -28.99 1.56
CA GLY A 566 -11.50 -29.15 0.12
C GLY A 566 -10.13 -29.33 -0.50
N TYR A 567 -10.01 -28.95 -1.77
CA TYR A 567 -8.78 -29.07 -2.53
C TYR A 567 -8.43 -27.74 -3.20
N LEU A 568 -7.14 -27.44 -3.23
CA LEU A 568 -6.55 -26.31 -3.94
C LEU A 568 -5.80 -26.85 -5.15
N TYR A 569 -6.18 -26.42 -6.34
CA TYR A 569 -5.53 -26.74 -7.60
C TYR A 569 -4.64 -25.57 -7.99
N ASN A 570 -3.34 -25.75 -7.97
CA ASN A 570 -2.37 -24.73 -8.31
C ASN A 570 -1.90 -24.94 -9.74
N TYR A 571 -2.20 -23.98 -10.61
CA TYR A 571 -1.79 -23.92 -12.00
C TYR A 571 -0.72 -22.86 -12.21
N GLU A 572 0.11 -23.07 -13.21
CA GLU A 572 1.09 -22.09 -13.67
C GLU A 572 0.99 -21.99 -15.19
N ARG A 573 0.70 -20.78 -15.67
CA ARG A 573 0.52 -20.48 -17.09
C ARG A 573 1.57 -19.47 -17.51
N GLN A 574 2.23 -19.72 -18.65
CA GLN A 574 3.12 -18.79 -19.30
C GLN A 574 2.39 -18.09 -20.43
N LEU A 575 2.33 -16.76 -20.40
CA LEU A 575 1.74 -15.90 -21.42
C LEU A 575 2.83 -14.90 -21.88
N GLY A 576 3.59 -15.25 -22.93
CA GLY A 576 4.75 -14.45 -23.29
C GLY A 576 5.76 -14.35 -22.12
N PRO A 577 6.18 -13.16 -21.73
CA PRO A 577 7.07 -12.96 -20.57
C PRO A 577 6.36 -13.15 -19.22
N ILE A 578 5.03 -13.16 -19.21
CA ILE A 578 4.24 -13.22 -17.99
C ILE A 578 4.12 -14.66 -17.49
N LYS A 579 4.37 -14.86 -16.21
CA LYS A 579 4.14 -16.13 -15.52
C LYS A 579 3.01 -15.95 -14.51
N THR A 580 1.82 -16.37 -14.88
CA THR A 580 0.63 -16.29 -14.02
C THR A 580 0.44 -17.58 -13.25
N ARG A 581 0.20 -17.46 -11.95
CA ARG A 581 -0.21 -18.57 -11.09
C ARG A 581 -1.68 -18.44 -10.78
N ILE A 582 -2.38 -19.55 -10.90
CA ILE A 582 -3.81 -19.62 -10.68
C ILE A 582 -4.06 -20.69 -9.63
N ARG A 583 -4.71 -20.30 -8.53
CA ARG A 583 -5.13 -21.20 -7.47
C ARG A 583 -6.65 -21.32 -7.47
N VAL A 584 -7.13 -22.53 -7.67
CA VAL A 584 -8.55 -22.83 -7.71
C VAL A 584 -8.93 -23.64 -6.48
N LYS A 585 -9.88 -23.16 -5.69
CA LYS A 585 -10.39 -23.79 -4.48
C LYS A 585 -11.69 -24.49 -4.79
N VAL A 586 -11.75 -25.77 -4.48
CA VAL A 586 -12.95 -26.59 -4.66
C VAL A 586 -13.35 -27.28 -3.36
N ASP A 587 -14.66 -27.52 -3.16
CA ASP A 587 -15.15 -28.31 -2.02
C ASP A 587 -14.85 -29.81 -2.21
N PRO A 588 -15.10 -30.66 -1.20
CA PRO A 588 -14.85 -32.10 -1.31
C PRO A 588 -15.69 -32.79 -2.40
N LYS A 589 -16.73 -32.14 -2.91
CA LYS A 589 -17.59 -32.63 -4.00
C LYS A 589 -17.16 -32.11 -5.37
N GLY A 590 -16.06 -31.32 -5.44
CA GLY A 590 -15.53 -30.77 -6.67
C GLY A 590 -16.24 -29.50 -7.14
N ARG A 591 -17.08 -28.87 -6.32
CA ARG A 591 -17.70 -27.59 -6.67
C ARG A 591 -16.72 -26.45 -6.43
N LEU A 592 -16.64 -25.55 -7.38
CA LEU A 592 -15.80 -24.36 -7.27
C LEU A 592 -16.24 -23.50 -6.07
N ILE A 593 -15.30 -23.16 -5.20
CA ILE A 593 -15.49 -22.24 -4.08
C ILE A 593 -14.94 -20.88 -4.46
N ASP A 594 -13.69 -20.84 -4.95
CA ASP A 594 -12.99 -19.61 -5.30
C ASP A 594 -11.86 -19.88 -6.30
N ALA A 595 -11.43 -18.87 -7.01
CA ALA A 595 -10.23 -18.90 -7.85
C ALA A 595 -9.52 -17.55 -7.80
N ILE A 596 -8.23 -17.61 -7.56
CA ILE A 596 -7.34 -16.44 -7.49
C ILE A 596 -6.19 -16.62 -8.47
N GLN A 597 -5.67 -15.50 -8.97
CA GLN A 597 -4.48 -15.50 -9.81
C GLN A 597 -3.52 -14.39 -9.39
N THR A 598 -2.24 -14.58 -9.73
CA THR A 598 -1.26 -13.50 -9.67
C THR A 598 -1.45 -12.56 -10.85
N LYS A 599 -1.19 -11.30 -10.62
CA LYS A 599 -1.29 -10.21 -11.60
C LYS A 599 0.01 -9.92 -12.29
#